data_7b0f2f38f3c68865b10dc4975abdbed0
#
_entry.id   7b0f2f38f3c68865b10dc4975abdbed0
#
_cell.length_a   1.000
_cell.length_b   1.000
_cell.length_c   1.000
_cell.angle_alpha   90.00
_cell.angle_beta   90.00
_cell.angle_gamma   90.00
#
_symmetry.space_group_name_H-M   'P 1'
#
loop_
_entity.id
_entity.type
_entity.pdbx_description
1 polymer ?
#
loop_
_entity_poly.entity_id
_entity_poly.type
_entity_poly.pdbx_seq_one_letter_code
_entity_poly.pdbx_strand_id
1 'polypeptide(L)'
;EDIPQNAVVLMKRFRKPEFRTLGEQVKDQLCREFYNQIVGERLNDFIQEEDALFLSAQAGVHDIVRHYEGQNIAITPLPGMEKEAVRQVLEQLERIHRYAITDQKLKELTDNYRLGLKQSAAMLRRMPNSVYLKVYQDHFLLGYPLAEVAEKLDAAWHLLDSIDSRAVHAWLDRWNAGDLNRIYAVLGNNPDYPFPDSESLTRLLREARQSSPAPYVQAVADTLPSLMDFTPVAGRIVKTKRLKGPGAEEWTLSNGAKVYYKHNDYESGAFNLLAGSPGGRSLLPAEDLPSADALNTLFLQYGLYKYPARLLNAIMRGHNIDINIDLGERSESISCSSTRDDAEIAFQFFHLTVV
;
A
#
# COMPACT_ATOMS: atom_id res chain seq x y z
N GLU A 1 24.28 11.84 -13.71
CA GLU A 1 22.94 12.43 -13.57
C GLU A 1 22.86 13.11 -12.21
N ASP A 2 22.39 14.33 -12.18
CA ASP A 2 22.17 15.09 -10.94
C ASP A 2 20.94 14.52 -10.20
N ILE A 3 21.12 13.39 -9.54
CA ILE A 3 20.13 12.81 -8.66
C ILE A 3 20.35 13.44 -7.28
N PRO A 4 19.37 14.19 -6.75
CA PRO A 4 19.57 14.96 -5.51
C PRO A 4 19.71 14.09 -4.26
N GLN A 5 19.32 12.83 -4.34
CA GLN A 5 19.36 11.88 -3.23
C GLN A 5 20.08 10.60 -3.61
N ASN A 6 20.89 10.11 -2.69
CA ASN A 6 21.54 8.81 -2.84
C ASN A 6 20.53 7.69 -2.66
N ALA A 7 20.60 6.65 -3.49
CA ALA A 7 19.80 5.45 -3.34
C ALA A 7 20.67 4.19 -3.52
N VAL A 8 20.37 3.17 -2.74
CA VAL A 8 21.00 1.85 -2.83
C VAL A 8 19.95 0.84 -3.23
N VAL A 9 20.21 0.10 -4.31
CA VAL A 9 19.35 -1.00 -4.75
C VAL A 9 20.13 -2.30 -4.68
N LEU A 10 19.62 -3.25 -3.91
CA LEU A 10 20.14 -4.61 -3.82
C LEU A 10 19.13 -5.54 -4.47
N MET A 11 19.56 -6.34 -5.43
CA MET A 11 18.68 -7.25 -6.16
C MET A 11 19.27 -8.65 -6.21
N LYS A 12 18.44 -9.63 -5.96
CA LYS A 12 18.68 -11.04 -6.25
C LYS A 12 17.79 -11.46 -7.42
N ARG A 13 18.37 -12.01 -8.48
CA ARG A 13 17.63 -12.44 -9.66
C ARG A 13 17.47 -13.96 -9.69
N PHE A 14 16.25 -14.41 -9.98
CA PHE A 14 15.90 -15.82 -10.13
C PHE A 14 15.10 -16.06 -11.41
N ARG A 15 15.23 -17.26 -11.94
CA ARG A 15 14.31 -17.69 -12.99
C ARG A 15 12.93 -17.91 -12.39
N LYS A 16 11.88 -17.42 -13.06
CA LYS A 16 10.50 -17.68 -12.65
C LYS A 16 10.21 -19.17 -12.62
N PRO A 17 9.45 -19.66 -11.65
CA PRO A 17 9.02 -21.06 -11.63
C PRO A 17 8.10 -21.36 -12.83
N GLU A 18 8.16 -22.58 -13.29
CA GLU A 18 7.21 -23.11 -14.26
C GLU A 18 6.06 -23.75 -13.50
N PHE A 19 4.84 -23.28 -13.75
CA PHE A 19 3.65 -23.82 -13.12
C PHE A 19 2.95 -24.81 -14.04
N ARG A 20 2.63 -25.99 -13.51
CA ARG A 20 1.90 -27.04 -14.25
C ARG A 20 0.40 -26.92 -14.05
N THR A 21 -0.02 -26.38 -12.93
CA THR A 21 -1.42 -26.24 -12.56
C THR A 21 -1.75 -24.80 -12.14
N LEU A 22 -3.01 -24.43 -12.27
CA LEU A 22 -3.52 -23.14 -11.81
C LEU A 22 -3.31 -22.98 -10.29
N GLY A 23 -3.51 -24.07 -9.52
CA GLY A 23 -3.33 -24.05 -8.07
C GLY A 23 -1.89 -23.70 -7.66
N GLU A 24 -0.86 -24.27 -8.33
CA GLU A 24 0.53 -23.93 -8.09
C GLU A 24 0.81 -22.46 -8.34
N GLN A 25 0.32 -21.94 -9.48
CA GLN A 25 0.48 -20.54 -9.86
C GLN A 25 -0.17 -19.60 -8.83
N VAL A 26 -1.42 -19.86 -8.47
CA VAL A 26 -2.18 -19.02 -7.54
C VAL A 26 -1.56 -19.07 -6.15
N LYS A 27 -1.14 -20.25 -5.69
CA LYS A 27 -0.47 -20.38 -4.39
C LYS A 27 0.84 -19.59 -4.32
N ASP A 28 1.64 -19.64 -5.38
CA ASP A 28 2.89 -18.85 -5.48
C ASP A 28 2.60 -17.35 -5.44
N GLN A 29 1.58 -16.89 -6.17
CA GLN A 29 1.16 -15.49 -6.17
C GLN A 29 0.67 -15.03 -4.79
N LEU A 30 -0.13 -15.82 -4.08
CA LEU A 30 -0.61 -15.51 -2.74
C LEU A 30 0.54 -15.40 -1.73
N CYS A 31 1.48 -16.36 -1.74
CA CYS A 31 2.66 -16.29 -0.86
C CYS A 31 3.48 -15.03 -1.13
N ARG A 32 3.71 -14.70 -2.40
CA ARG A 32 4.44 -13.50 -2.82
C ARG A 32 3.75 -12.22 -2.36
N GLU A 33 2.46 -12.13 -2.57
CA GLU A 33 1.66 -10.96 -2.23
C GLU A 33 1.63 -10.72 -0.72
N PHE A 34 1.35 -11.76 0.06
CA PHE A 34 1.35 -11.65 1.51
C PHE A 34 2.74 -11.34 2.08
N TYR A 35 3.79 -11.94 1.53
CA TYR A 35 5.15 -11.58 1.91
C TYR A 35 5.46 -10.12 1.63
N ASN A 36 5.18 -9.64 0.41
CA ASN A 36 5.42 -8.26 0.03
C ASN A 36 4.64 -7.28 0.90
N GLN A 37 3.40 -7.61 1.24
CA GLN A 37 2.56 -6.79 2.12
C GLN A 37 3.13 -6.73 3.54
N ILE A 38 3.53 -7.87 4.12
CA ILE A 38 4.15 -7.90 5.46
C ILE A 38 5.42 -7.05 5.49
N VAL A 39 6.28 -7.22 4.49
CA VAL A 39 7.54 -6.47 4.39
C VAL A 39 7.28 -4.97 4.25
N GLY A 40 6.38 -4.58 3.34
CA GLY A 40 6.02 -3.19 3.12
C GLY A 40 5.47 -2.52 4.38
N GLU A 41 4.52 -3.16 5.06
CA GLU A 41 3.94 -2.65 6.30
C GLU A 41 5.03 -2.45 7.38
N ARG A 42 5.89 -3.45 7.59
CA ARG A 42 6.92 -3.38 8.64
C ARG A 42 8.00 -2.34 8.36
N LEU A 43 8.42 -2.20 7.12
CA LEU A 43 9.37 -1.16 6.75
C LEU A 43 8.76 0.24 6.88
N ASN A 44 7.50 0.40 6.49
CA ASN A 44 6.78 1.66 6.67
C ASN A 44 6.56 1.99 8.16
N ASP A 45 6.22 1.00 8.99
CA ASP A 45 6.11 1.20 10.44
C ASP A 45 7.46 1.68 11.01
N PHE A 46 8.56 1.09 10.56
CA PHE A 46 9.90 1.43 11.04
C PHE A 46 10.35 2.84 10.63
N ILE A 47 9.98 3.32 9.43
CA ILE A 47 10.29 4.69 8.99
C ILE A 47 9.67 5.75 9.93
N GLN A 48 8.58 5.41 10.62
CA GLN A 48 7.94 6.30 11.59
C GLN A 48 8.62 6.30 12.97
N GLU A 49 9.65 5.48 13.17
CA GLU A 49 10.44 5.47 14.40
C GLU A 49 11.53 6.56 14.33
N GLU A 50 11.86 7.17 15.46
CA GLU A 50 12.84 8.27 15.52
C GLU A 50 14.26 7.84 15.12
N ASP A 51 14.53 6.53 15.16
CA ASP A 51 15.84 5.94 14.88
C ASP A 51 16.05 5.55 13.40
N ALA A 52 15.09 5.81 12.51
CA ALA A 52 15.23 5.46 11.11
C ALA A 52 16.31 6.31 10.43
N LEU A 53 17.31 5.65 9.82
CA LEU A 53 18.43 6.28 9.12
C LEU A 53 18.21 6.40 7.62
N PHE A 54 16.97 6.27 7.17
CA PHE A 54 16.59 6.34 5.76
C PHE A 54 15.23 7.03 5.60
N LEU A 55 15.06 7.72 4.47
CA LEU A 55 13.82 8.41 4.11
C LEU A 55 12.77 7.43 3.56
N SER A 56 13.23 6.40 2.85
CA SER A 56 12.38 5.34 2.35
C SER A 56 13.13 4.03 2.24
N ALA A 57 12.42 2.93 2.45
CA ALA A 57 12.91 1.59 2.15
C ALA A 57 11.76 0.76 1.60
N GLN A 58 12.03 0.07 0.50
CA GLN A 58 11.10 -0.86 -0.10
C GLN A 58 11.80 -2.18 -0.30
N ALA A 59 11.14 -3.27 0.02
CA ALA A 59 11.65 -4.60 -0.27
C ALA A 59 10.50 -5.52 -0.67
N GLY A 60 10.81 -6.50 -1.53
CA GLY A 60 9.81 -7.45 -1.98
C GLY A 60 10.30 -8.26 -3.17
N VAL A 61 9.45 -9.15 -3.64
CA VAL A 61 9.68 -9.99 -4.81
C VAL A 61 8.83 -9.50 -5.96
N HIS A 62 9.47 -9.12 -7.04
CA HIS A 62 8.83 -8.53 -8.22
C HIS A 62 9.34 -9.13 -9.51
N ASP A 63 8.53 -9.06 -10.55
CA ASP A 63 8.93 -9.41 -11.89
C ASP A 63 9.98 -8.41 -12.41
N ILE A 64 11.12 -8.91 -12.92
CA ILE A 64 12.15 -8.08 -13.53
C ILE A 64 11.96 -8.04 -15.04
N VAL A 65 11.95 -9.20 -15.64
CA VAL A 65 11.75 -9.42 -17.09
C VAL A 65 11.01 -10.73 -17.30
N ARG A 66 10.65 -11.03 -18.55
CA ARG A 66 9.79 -12.16 -18.94
C ARG A 66 9.99 -13.45 -18.14
N HIS A 67 11.24 -13.92 -17.99
CA HIS A 67 11.56 -15.21 -17.36
C HIS A 67 12.30 -15.07 -16.02
N TYR A 68 12.40 -13.85 -15.51
CA TYR A 68 13.13 -13.58 -14.27
C TYR A 68 12.29 -12.71 -13.33
N GLU A 69 12.31 -13.10 -12.10
CA GLU A 69 11.83 -12.33 -10.95
C GLU A 69 13.00 -12.01 -10.02
N GLY A 70 12.85 -11.07 -9.15
CA GLY A 70 13.89 -10.67 -8.22
C GLY A 70 13.37 -10.26 -6.88
N GLN A 71 14.15 -10.59 -5.86
CA GLN A 71 13.99 -9.96 -4.56
C GLN A 71 14.75 -8.64 -4.60
N ASN A 72 14.02 -7.53 -4.55
CA ASN A 72 14.56 -6.18 -4.59
C ASN A 72 14.52 -5.56 -3.22
N ILE A 73 15.55 -4.78 -2.89
CA ILE A 73 15.61 -3.91 -1.72
C ILE A 73 16.10 -2.56 -2.24
N ALA A 74 15.26 -1.54 -2.15
CA ALA A 74 15.58 -0.17 -2.53
C ALA A 74 15.56 0.71 -1.29
N ILE A 75 16.62 1.46 -1.06
CA ILE A 75 16.83 2.26 0.14
C ILE A 75 17.23 3.67 -0.27
N THR A 76 16.55 4.68 0.24
CA THR A 76 16.98 6.08 0.16
C THR A 76 17.51 6.49 1.54
N PRO A 77 18.82 6.45 1.76
CA PRO A 77 19.41 6.76 3.06
C PRO A 77 19.29 8.25 3.40
N LEU A 78 19.39 8.58 4.67
CA LEU A 78 19.70 9.95 5.08
C LEU A 78 21.12 10.30 4.63
N PRO A 79 21.40 11.56 4.26
CA PRO A 79 22.74 11.99 3.83
C PRO A 79 23.81 11.64 4.86
N GLY A 80 24.85 10.95 4.44
CA GLY A 80 25.96 10.50 5.28
C GLY A 80 25.71 9.23 6.09
N MET A 81 24.50 8.63 5.98
CA MET A 81 24.11 7.40 6.69
C MET A 81 23.98 6.19 5.76
N GLU A 82 24.57 6.24 4.58
CA GLU A 82 24.39 5.24 3.51
C GLU A 82 24.68 3.80 3.96
N LYS A 83 25.75 3.60 4.68
CA LYS A 83 26.15 2.28 5.17
C LYS A 83 25.30 1.79 6.32
N GLU A 84 25.02 2.68 7.25
CA GLU A 84 24.23 2.43 8.45
C GLU A 84 22.76 2.16 8.08
N ALA A 85 22.22 2.91 7.12
CA ALA A 85 20.88 2.71 6.59
C ALA A 85 20.73 1.33 5.91
N VAL A 86 21.71 0.93 5.11
CA VAL A 86 21.71 -0.42 4.50
C VAL A 86 21.75 -1.50 5.58
N ARG A 87 22.60 -1.34 6.60
CA ARG A 87 22.66 -2.30 7.72
C ARG A 87 21.30 -2.38 8.42
N GLN A 88 20.72 -1.24 8.75
CA GLN A 88 19.45 -1.15 9.48
C GLN A 88 18.31 -1.82 8.70
N VAL A 89 18.18 -1.55 7.40
CA VAL A 89 17.15 -2.19 6.56
C VAL A 89 17.36 -3.71 6.47
N LEU A 90 18.61 -4.17 6.30
CA LEU A 90 18.90 -5.60 6.24
C LEU A 90 18.59 -6.31 7.58
N GLU A 91 18.88 -5.67 8.71
CA GLU A 91 18.51 -6.17 10.04
C GLU A 91 17.00 -6.21 10.24
N GLN A 92 16.27 -5.18 9.75
CA GLN A 92 14.81 -5.20 9.77
C GLN A 92 14.23 -6.32 8.90
N LEU A 93 14.78 -6.58 7.74
CA LEU A 93 14.35 -7.71 6.90
C LEU A 93 14.57 -9.06 7.60
N GLU A 94 15.72 -9.24 8.26
CA GLU A 94 15.97 -10.45 9.05
C GLU A 94 14.98 -10.58 10.22
N ARG A 95 14.65 -9.46 10.88
CA ARG A 95 13.64 -9.41 11.93
C ARG A 95 12.25 -9.77 11.41
N ILE A 96 11.87 -9.27 10.23
CA ILE A 96 10.61 -9.59 9.55
C ILE A 96 10.54 -11.09 9.25
N HIS A 97 11.58 -11.65 8.68
CA HIS A 97 11.63 -13.08 8.34
C HIS A 97 11.47 -13.98 9.57
N ARG A 98 12.02 -13.58 10.71
CA ARG A 98 11.95 -14.39 11.93
C ARG A 98 10.65 -14.23 12.72
N TYR A 99 10.06 -13.03 12.73
CA TYR A 99 9.04 -12.70 13.72
C TYR A 99 7.76 -12.07 13.18
N ALA A 100 7.73 -11.61 11.92
CA ALA A 100 6.55 -10.95 11.37
C ALA A 100 5.62 -11.89 10.59
N ILE A 101 6.16 -13.00 10.05
CA ILE A 101 5.41 -13.99 9.27
C ILE A 101 4.76 -14.97 10.24
N THR A 102 3.65 -14.59 10.83
CA THR A 102 2.92 -15.38 11.83
C THR A 102 1.57 -15.83 11.29
N ASP A 103 1.03 -16.93 11.79
CA ASP A 103 -0.29 -17.42 11.40
C ASP A 103 -1.39 -16.39 11.69
N GLN A 104 -1.26 -15.63 12.79
CA GLN A 104 -2.20 -14.55 13.11
C GLN A 104 -2.17 -13.45 12.04
N LYS A 105 -0.97 -13.00 11.61
CA LYS A 105 -0.83 -11.99 10.57
C LYS A 105 -1.34 -12.48 9.22
N LEU A 106 -1.05 -13.72 8.87
CA LEU A 106 -1.53 -14.31 7.62
C LEU A 106 -3.05 -14.51 7.62
N LYS A 107 -3.64 -14.81 8.77
CA LYS A 107 -5.11 -14.85 8.89
C LYS A 107 -5.74 -13.48 8.63
N GLU A 108 -5.19 -12.42 9.20
CA GLU A 108 -5.62 -11.04 8.94
C GLU A 108 -5.55 -10.72 7.44
N LEU A 109 -4.41 -11.01 6.79
CA LEU A 109 -4.23 -10.78 5.35
C LEU A 109 -5.20 -11.62 4.50
N THR A 110 -5.41 -12.87 4.88
CA THR A 110 -6.36 -13.78 4.23
C THR A 110 -7.79 -13.24 4.31
N ASP A 111 -8.22 -12.75 5.47
CA ASP A 111 -9.56 -12.22 5.66
C ASP A 111 -9.76 -10.96 4.80
N ASN A 112 -8.76 -10.07 4.73
CA ASN A 112 -8.79 -8.89 3.87
C ASN A 112 -8.77 -9.25 2.37
N TYR A 113 -7.93 -10.19 1.98
CA TYR A 113 -7.87 -10.66 0.58
C TYR A 113 -9.19 -11.29 0.14
N ARG A 114 -9.84 -12.04 1.03
CA ARG A 114 -11.15 -12.64 0.79
C ARG A 114 -12.23 -11.60 0.51
N LEU A 115 -12.18 -10.46 1.18
CA LEU A 115 -13.07 -9.33 0.88
C LEU A 115 -12.85 -8.80 -0.54
N GLY A 116 -11.59 -8.59 -0.94
CA GLY A 116 -11.24 -8.19 -2.32
C GLY A 116 -11.67 -9.19 -3.39
N LEU A 117 -11.57 -10.50 -3.10
CA LEU A 117 -12.06 -11.54 -4.02
C LEU A 117 -13.59 -11.47 -4.21
N LYS A 118 -14.36 -11.25 -3.14
CA LYS A 118 -15.83 -11.06 -3.24
C LYS A 118 -16.18 -9.87 -4.12
N GLN A 119 -15.49 -8.74 -3.95
CA GLN A 119 -15.69 -7.56 -4.77
C GLN A 119 -15.34 -7.81 -6.23
N SER A 120 -14.19 -8.44 -6.49
CA SER A 120 -13.76 -8.81 -7.84
C SER A 120 -14.75 -9.78 -8.52
N ALA A 121 -15.26 -10.75 -7.79
CA ALA A 121 -16.29 -11.67 -8.29
C ALA A 121 -17.60 -10.97 -8.64
N ALA A 122 -18.03 -9.99 -7.84
CA ALA A 122 -19.21 -9.18 -8.15
C ALA A 122 -19.04 -8.32 -9.42
N MET A 123 -17.80 -7.96 -9.74
CA MET A 123 -17.45 -7.12 -10.90
C MET A 123 -17.09 -7.90 -12.16
N LEU A 124 -17.10 -9.26 -12.14
CA LEU A 124 -16.65 -10.09 -13.27
C LEU A 124 -17.23 -9.67 -14.62
N ARG A 125 -18.54 -9.37 -14.67
CA ARG A 125 -19.23 -8.97 -15.92
C ARG A 125 -18.85 -7.58 -16.43
N ARG A 126 -18.14 -6.79 -15.63
CA ARG A 126 -17.77 -5.39 -15.90
C ARG A 126 -16.26 -5.17 -15.87
N MET A 127 -15.49 -6.26 -15.79
CA MET A 127 -14.03 -6.15 -15.80
C MET A 127 -13.53 -5.58 -17.12
N PRO A 128 -12.53 -4.69 -17.08
CA PRO A 128 -11.89 -4.17 -18.28
C PRO A 128 -11.28 -5.30 -19.12
N ASN A 129 -11.30 -5.15 -20.44
CA ASN A 129 -10.69 -6.12 -21.36
C ASN A 129 -9.20 -6.34 -21.09
N SER A 130 -8.50 -5.39 -20.50
CA SER A 130 -7.10 -5.51 -20.10
C SER A 130 -6.84 -6.67 -19.12
N VAL A 131 -7.80 -6.97 -18.24
CA VAL A 131 -7.70 -8.11 -17.30
C VAL A 131 -7.67 -9.44 -18.06
N TYR A 132 -8.55 -9.60 -19.06
CA TYR A 132 -8.59 -10.80 -19.91
C TYR A 132 -7.35 -10.89 -20.80
N LEU A 133 -6.93 -9.77 -21.38
CA LEU A 133 -5.71 -9.71 -22.20
C LEU A 133 -4.47 -10.12 -21.39
N LYS A 134 -4.38 -9.74 -20.13
CA LYS A 134 -3.29 -10.14 -19.24
C LYS A 134 -3.22 -11.65 -19.05
N VAL A 135 -4.36 -12.32 -18.92
CA VAL A 135 -4.42 -13.80 -18.83
C VAL A 135 -3.83 -14.47 -20.08
N TYR A 136 -4.22 -14.01 -21.28
CA TYR A 136 -3.69 -14.54 -22.54
C TYR A 136 -2.21 -14.22 -22.74
N GLN A 137 -1.79 -13.02 -22.37
CA GLN A 137 -0.38 -12.63 -22.42
C GLN A 137 0.48 -13.51 -21.52
N ASP A 138 0.05 -13.75 -20.28
CA ASP A 138 0.79 -14.57 -19.33
C ASP A 138 0.87 -16.03 -19.78
N HIS A 139 -0.23 -16.57 -20.35
CA HIS A 139 -0.21 -17.89 -20.95
C HIS A 139 0.78 -17.96 -22.12
N PHE A 140 0.68 -17.06 -23.08
CA PHE A 140 1.52 -17.05 -24.28
C PHE A 140 2.99 -16.75 -24.00
N LEU A 141 3.25 -15.77 -23.14
CA LEU A 141 4.61 -15.28 -22.87
C LEU A 141 5.35 -16.10 -21.81
N LEU A 142 4.64 -16.58 -20.79
CA LEU A 142 5.23 -17.21 -19.62
C LEU A 142 4.94 -18.71 -19.52
N GLY A 143 4.03 -19.23 -20.36
CA GLY A 143 3.59 -20.63 -20.31
C GLY A 143 2.70 -20.93 -19.09
N TYR A 144 2.12 -19.90 -18.48
CA TYR A 144 1.23 -20.10 -17.34
C TYR A 144 -0.05 -20.85 -17.75
N PRO A 145 -0.67 -21.62 -16.84
CA PRO A 145 -1.94 -22.28 -17.12
C PRO A 145 -2.99 -21.30 -17.63
N LEU A 146 -3.63 -21.64 -18.76
CA LEU A 146 -4.74 -20.83 -19.26
C LEU A 146 -5.97 -21.13 -18.41
N ALA A 147 -6.48 -20.11 -17.76
CA ALA A 147 -7.68 -20.20 -16.95
C ALA A 147 -8.48 -18.90 -17.06
N GLU A 148 -9.79 -19.00 -17.02
CA GLU A 148 -10.66 -17.82 -16.98
C GLU A 148 -10.43 -17.02 -15.67
N VAL A 149 -10.78 -15.73 -15.72
CA VAL A 149 -10.65 -14.85 -14.53
C VAL A 149 -11.47 -15.41 -13.37
N ALA A 150 -12.68 -15.90 -13.64
CA ALA A 150 -13.53 -16.54 -12.64
C ALA A 150 -12.87 -17.76 -11.98
N GLU A 151 -12.22 -18.61 -12.77
CA GLU A 151 -11.50 -19.80 -12.27
C GLU A 151 -10.30 -19.39 -11.39
N LYS A 152 -9.60 -18.31 -11.75
CA LYS A 152 -8.49 -17.77 -10.93
C LYS A 152 -8.99 -17.23 -9.59
N LEU A 153 -10.12 -16.51 -9.58
CA LEU A 153 -10.72 -16.02 -8.34
C LEU A 153 -11.20 -17.16 -7.45
N ASP A 154 -11.81 -18.18 -8.04
CA ASP A 154 -12.27 -19.39 -7.33
C ASP A 154 -11.09 -20.19 -6.75
N ALA A 155 -10.05 -20.42 -7.53
CA ALA A 155 -8.82 -21.06 -7.07
C ALA A 155 -8.17 -20.30 -5.91
N ALA A 156 -8.10 -18.97 -6.01
CA ALA A 156 -7.59 -18.12 -4.92
C ALA A 156 -8.45 -18.25 -3.66
N TRP A 157 -9.77 -18.21 -3.80
CA TRP A 157 -10.70 -18.38 -2.67
C TRP A 157 -10.48 -19.68 -1.91
N HIS A 158 -10.34 -20.79 -2.61
CA HIS A 158 -10.14 -22.11 -2.01
C HIS A 158 -8.73 -22.34 -1.45
N LEU A 159 -7.72 -21.64 -1.99
CA LEU A 159 -6.34 -21.80 -1.55
C LEU A 159 -5.97 -20.91 -0.36
N LEU A 160 -6.75 -19.85 -0.09
CA LEU A 160 -6.44 -18.90 0.98
C LEU A 160 -6.18 -19.58 2.33
N ASP A 161 -6.98 -20.55 2.72
CA ASP A 161 -6.84 -21.26 3.99
C ASP A 161 -5.59 -22.16 4.07
N SER A 162 -4.91 -22.37 2.92
CA SER A 162 -3.66 -23.14 2.84
C SER A 162 -2.41 -22.26 2.97
N ILE A 163 -2.56 -20.93 3.08
CA ILE A 163 -1.46 -19.99 3.22
C ILE A 163 -1.24 -19.68 4.70
N ASP A 164 -0.49 -20.55 5.36
CA ASP A 164 -0.02 -20.39 6.73
C ASP A 164 1.45 -19.90 6.77
N SER A 165 1.99 -19.65 7.94
CA SER A 165 3.38 -19.20 8.12
C SER A 165 4.38 -20.19 7.52
N ARG A 166 4.12 -21.50 7.62
CA ARG A 166 4.98 -22.53 7.03
C ARG A 166 4.98 -22.46 5.50
N ALA A 167 3.82 -22.20 4.88
CA ALA A 167 3.72 -22.07 3.42
C ALA A 167 4.55 -20.89 2.91
N VAL A 168 4.48 -19.74 3.59
CA VAL A 168 5.23 -18.54 3.23
C VAL A 168 6.73 -18.74 3.49
N HIS A 169 7.12 -19.34 4.61
CA HIS A 169 8.54 -19.65 4.88
C HIS A 169 9.12 -20.62 3.85
N ALA A 170 8.40 -21.71 3.52
CA ALA A 170 8.85 -22.66 2.50
C ALA A 170 8.95 -21.99 1.11
N TRP A 171 8.06 -21.04 0.80
CA TRP A 171 8.17 -20.22 -0.41
C TRP A 171 9.40 -19.32 -0.38
N LEU A 172 9.74 -18.72 0.78
CA LEU A 172 10.94 -17.90 0.97
C LEU A 172 12.24 -18.70 0.88
N ASP A 173 12.27 -19.97 1.29
CA ASP A 173 13.46 -20.81 1.22
C ASP A 173 14.01 -20.91 -0.21
N ARG A 174 13.14 -20.86 -1.20
CA ARG A 174 13.52 -20.77 -2.61
C ARG A 174 14.43 -19.56 -2.91
N TRP A 175 14.18 -18.44 -2.24
CA TRP A 175 14.94 -17.18 -2.39
C TRP A 175 16.22 -17.17 -1.58
N ASN A 176 16.32 -18.04 -0.59
CA ASN A 176 17.50 -18.16 0.26
C ASN A 176 18.49 -19.23 -0.23
N ALA A 177 18.01 -20.14 -1.08
CA ALA A 177 18.85 -21.23 -1.63
C ALA A 177 19.74 -20.74 -2.78
N GLY A 178 20.96 -21.27 -2.84
CA GLY A 178 21.88 -21.17 -3.98
C GLY A 178 22.75 -19.91 -4.04
N ASP A 179 23.74 -19.98 -4.96
CA ASP A 179 24.57 -18.84 -5.34
C ASP A 179 23.77 -17.85 -6.15
N LEU A 180 23.71 -16.65 -5.65
CA LEU A 180 22.79 -15.65 -6.10
C LEU A 180 23.46 -14.74 -7.12
N ASN A 181 22.87 -14.60 -8.29
CA ASN A 181 23.13 -13.48 -9.16
C ASN A 181 22.68 -12.19 -8.47
N ARG A 182 23.57 -11.60 -7.69
CA ARG A 182 23.34 -10.35 -6.99
C ARG A 182 23.72 -9.20 -7.88
N ILE A 183 22.86 -8.20 -7.91
CA ILE A 183 23.10 -6.94 -8.59
C ILE A 183 23.05 -5.87 -7.52
N TYR A 184 24.08 -5.04 -7.49
CA TYR A 184 24.09 -3.85 -6.66
C TYR A 184 24.05 -2.65 -7.60
N ALA A 185 23.11 -1.79 -7.41
CA ALA A 185 23.06 -0.50 -8.09
C ALA A 185 23.08 0.59 -7.03
N VAL A 186 23.93 1.56 -7.27
CA VAL A 186 24.04 2.75 -6.44
C VAL A 186 23.72 3.92 -7.34
N LEU A 187 22.75 4.69 -6.93
CA LEU A 187 22.26 5.85 -7.66
C LEU A 187 22.58 7.10 -6.83
N GLY A 188 23.15 8.09 -7.47
CA GLY A 188 23.58 9.33 -6.84
C GLY A 188 25.05 9.62 -7.11
N ASN A 189 25.44 10.86 -6.96
CA ASN A 189 26.78 11.33 -7.24
C ASN A 189 27.20 12.40 -6.24
N ASN A 190 26.98 12.15 -4.96
CA ASN A 190 27.46 13.08 -3.96
C ASN A 190 28.85 12.61 -3.45
N PRO A 191 29.94 13.28 -3.82
CA PRO A 191 31.30 12.88 -3.41
C PRO A 191 31.54 13.02 -1.90
N ASP A 192 30.71 13.80 -1.20
CA ASP A 192 30.82 14.02 0.25
C ASP A 192 30.26 12.82 1.03
N TYR A 193 29.45 11.99 0.40
CA TYR A 193 28.79 10.82 0.99
C TYR A 193 29.12 9.55 0.18
N PRO A 194 30.31 8.95 0.38
CA PRO A 194 30.73 7.81 -0.39
C PRO A 194 29.87 6.58 -0.05
N PHE A 195 29.42 5.92 -1.11
CA PHE A 195 28.67 4.68 -0.98
C PHE A 195 29.55 3.51 -0.50
N PRO A 196 28.95 2.55 0.22
CA PRO A 196 29.65 1.30 0.49
C PRO A 196 29.98 0.58 -0.81
N ASP A 197 31.22 0.13 -0.93
CA ASP A 197 31.68 -0.69 -2.05
C ASP A 197 31.04 -2.10 -2.04
N SER A 198 31.26 -2.86 -3.10
CA SER A 198 30.71 -4.21 -3.25
C SER A 198 31.12 -5.18 -2.14
N GLU A 199 32.35 -5.05 -1.62
CA GLU A 199 32.86 -5.88 -0.53
C GLU A 199 32.14 -5.52 0.79
N SER A 200 32.00 -4.24 1.06
CA SER A 200 31.27 -3.72 2.22
C SER A 200 29.79 -4.15 2.20
N LEU A 201 29.11 -4.05 1.07
CA LEU A 201 27.74 -4.51 0.91
C LEU A 201 27.61 -6.04 1.12
N THR A 202 28.56 -6.81 0.59
CA THR A 202 28.58 -8.27 0.79
C THR A 202 28.78 -8.63 2.26
N ARG A 203 29.64 -7.88 2.95
CA ARG A 203 29.85 -8.05 4.40
C ARG A 203 28.60 -7.71 5.19
N LEU A 204 27.95 -6.58 4.94
CA LEU A 204 26.69 -6.17 5.59
C LEU A 204 25.60 -7.22 5.42
N LEU A 205 25.43 -7.77 4.22
CA LEU A 205 24.48 -8.84 3.94
C LEU A 205 24.77 -10.11 4.77
N ARG A 206 26.03 -10.44 4.97
CA ARG A 206 26.43 -11.59 5.78
C ARG A 206 26.20 -11.34 7.27
N GLU A 207 26.58 -10.16 7.76
CA GLU A 207 26.40 -9.73 9.15
C GLU A 207 24.90 -9.71 9.50
N ALA A 208 24.04 -9.15 8.65
CA ALA A 208 22.60 -9.11 8.85
C ALA A 208 21.98 -10.52 8.98
N ARG A 209 22.39 -11.46 8.13
CA ARG A 209 21.93 -12.86 8.21
C ARG A 209 22.35 -13.57 9.51
N GLN A 210 23.49 -13.18 10.07
CA GLN A 210 24.01 -13.71 11.32
C GLN A 210 23.50 -12.95 12.54
N SER A 211 22.86 -11.80 12.32
CA SER A 211 22.29 -11.01 13.39
C SER A 211 21.15 -11.77 14.11
N SER A 212 20.92 -11.43 15.36
CA SER A 212 19.81 -11.94 16.16
C SER A 212 18.96 -10.76 16.63
N PRO A 213 18.19 -10.14 15.73
CA PRO A 213 17.36 -9.01 16.10
C PRO A 213 16.31 -9.42 17.14
N ALA A 214 15.97 -8.50 18.04
CA ALA A 214 14.93 -8.75 19.03
C ALA A 214 13.55 -8.90 18.35
N PRO A 215 12.65 -9.73 18.90
CA PRO A 215 11.26 -9.79 18.42
C PRO A 215 10.59 -8.43 18.47
N TYR A 216 9.53 -8.28 17.67
CA TYR A 216 8.69 -7.09 17.77
C TYR A 216 8.04 -7.05 19.16
N VAL A 217 8.16 -5.91 19.84
CA VAL A 217 7.31 -5.64 20.99
C VAL A 217 5.91 -5.42 20.41
N GLN A 218 5.00 -6.36 20.69
CA GLN A 218 3.60 -6.13 20.38
C GLN A 218 3.16 -4.94 21.24
N ALA A 219 3.00 -3.79 20.63
CA ALA A 219 2.14 -2.76 21.18
C ALA A 219 0.72 -3.34 21.08
N VAL A 220 0.28 -3.98 22.14
CA VAL A 220 -1.10 -4.46 22.28
C VAL A 220 -1.98 -3.22 22.41
N ALA A 221 -2.43 -2.70 21.29
CA ALA A 221 -3.65 -1.93 21.30
C ALA A 221 -4.78 -2.96 21.36
N ASP A 222 -5.15 -3.38 22.55
CA ASP A 222 -6.24 -4.33 22.78
C ASP A 222 -7.59 -3.83 22.24
N THR A 223 -7.70 -2.53 21.95
CA THR A 223 -8.85 -1.90 21.28
C THR A 223 -8.38 -0.70 20.47
N LEU A 224 -8.65 -0.69 19.18
CA LEU A 224 -8.48 0.52 18.39
C LEU A 224 -9.42 1.60 18.92
N PRO A 225 -8.96 2.83 19.17
CA PRO A 225 -9.82 3.91 19.62
C PRO A 225 -10.85 4.25 18.53
N SER A 226 -12.01 4.74 18.93
CA SER A 226 -12.94 5.34 17.99
C SER A 226 -12.29 6.54 17.31
N LEU A 227 -12.45 6.67 15.99
CA LEU A 227 -12.02 7.85 15.24
C LEU A 227 -12.67 9.14 15.74
N MET A 228 -13.87 9.04 16.28
CA MET A 228 -14.60 10.19 16.79
C MET A 228 -14.88 9.99 18.27
N ASP A 229 -14.36 10.88 19.10
CA ASP A 229 -14.64 10.98 20.54
C ASP A 229 -15.73 12.02 20.84
N PHE A 230 -16.33 12.56 19.81
CA PHE A 230 -17.47 13.49 19.89
C PHE A 230 -18.54 13.10 18.84
N THR A 231 -19.76 13.51 19.09
CA THR A 231 -20.87 13.33 18.15
C THR A 231 -21.06 14.63 17.37
N PRO A 232 -20.92 14.63 16.03
CA PRO A 232 -21.18 15.81 15.23
C PRO A 232 -22.63 16.29 15.38
N VAL A 233 -22.81 17.58 15.34
CA VAL A 233 -24.16 18.14 15.32
C VAL A 233 -24.84 17.79 13.99
N ALA A 234 -25.96 17.07 14.06
CA ALA A 234 -26.64 16.61 12.87
C ALA A 234 -27.19 17.81 12.04
N GLY A 235 -26.80 17.86 10.79
CA GLY A 235 -27.39 18.76 9.80
C GLY A 235 -28.71 18.20 9.26
N ARG A 236 -29.44 19.02 8.48
CA ARG A 236 -30.66 18.61 7.80
C ARG A 236 -30.69 19.14 6.36
N ILE A 237 -31.38 18.42 5.48
CA ILE A 237 -31.68 18.90 4.13
C ILE A 237 -32.81 19.90 4.23
N VAL A 238 -32.56 21.16 3.84
CA VAL A 238 -33.58 22.24 3.89
C VAL A 238 -34.26 22.46 2.54
N LYS A 239 -33.64 22.01 1.44
CA LYS A 239 -34.18 22.09 0.10
C LYS A 239 -33.68 20.94 -0.77
N THR A 240 -34.61 20.39 -1.58
CA THR A 240 -34.26 19.39 -2.63
C THR A 240 -34.76 19.89 -3.97
N LYS A 241 -33.91 19.76 -5.02
CA LYS A 241 -34.21 20.09 -6.39
C LYS A 241 -33.78 18.96 -7.30
N ARG A 242 -34.68 18.49 -8.15
CA ARG A 242 -34.33 17.46 -9.16
C ARG A 242 -33.73 18.11 -10.40
N LEU A 243 -32.57 17.63 -10.82
CA LEU A 243 -31.85 18.08 -12.03
C LEU A 243 -32.14 17.09 -13.16
N LYS A 244 -33.03 17.45 -14.09
CA LYS A 244 -33.51 16.53 -15.15
C LYS A 244 -32.42 16.13 -16.14
N GLY A 245 -31.54 17.06 -16.51
CA GLY A 245 -30.46 16.81 -17.49
C GLY A 245 -29.51 15.71 -17.03
N PRO A 246 -28.79 15.86 -15.91
CA PRO A 246 -27.85 14.86 -15.39
C PRO A 246 -28.56 13.68 -14.68
N GLY A 247 -29.86 13.72 -14.43
CA GLY A 247 -30.57 12.72 -13.64
C GLY A 247 -30.13 12.67 -12.18
N ALA A 248 -29.83 13.84 -11.59
CA ALA A 248 -29.31 13.99 -10.26
C ALA A 248 -30.27 14.79 -9.35
N GLU A 249 -30.01 14.79 -8.07
CA GLU A 249 -30.66 15.63 -7.08
C GLU A 249 -29.67 16.64 -6.50
N GLU A 250 -30.09 17.89 -6.35
CA GLU A 250 -29.38 18.92 -5.60
C GLU A 250 -30.06 19.08 -4.25
N TRP A 251 -29.32 18.85 -3.16
CA TRP A 251 -29.76 19.10 -1.81
C TRP A 251 -29.03 20.34 -1.27
N THR A 252 -29.77 21.20 -0.59
CA THR A 252 -29.21 22.30 0.21
C THR A 252 -29.25 21.87 1.66
N LEU A 253 -28.11 21.87 2.34
CA LEU A 253 -28.00 21.53 3.74
C LEU A 253 -28.24 22.75 4.63
N SER A 254 -28.53 22.53 5.92
CA SER A 254 -28.81 23.60 6.90
C SER A 254 -27.64 24.55 7.13
N ASN A 255 -26.41 24.15 6.84
CA ASN A 255 -25.23 25.00 6.86
C ASN A 255 -24.95 25.74 5.52
N GLY A 256 -25.85 25.61 4.54
CA GLY A 256 -25.73 26.23 3.22
C GLY A 256 -24.96 25.42 2.18
N ALA A 257 -24.33 24.32 2.56
CA ALA A 257 -23.62 23.45 1.61
C ALA A 257 -24.61 22.83 0.60
N LYS A 258 -24.13 22.64 -0.62
CA LYS A 258 -24.88 21.97 -1.70
C LYS A 258 -24.31 20.59 -1.93
N VAL A 259 -25.18 19.59 -1.99
CA VAL A 259 -24.83 18.22 -2.33
C VAL A 259 -25.52 17.84 -3.64
N TYR A 260 -24.77 17.34 -4.59
CA TYR A 260 -25.26 16.80 -5.84
C TYR A 260 -25.20 15.28 -5.77
N TYR A 261 -26.34 14.65 -5.61
CA TYR A 261 -26.46 13.20 -5.50
C TYR A 261 -26.91 12.60 -6.82
N LYS A 262 -26.20 11.57 -7.27
CA LYS A 262 -26.59 10.77 -8.43
C LYS A 262 -26.37 9.29 -8.15
N HIS A 263 -27.45 8.53 -8.25
CA HIS A 263 -27.36 7.08 -8.25
C HIS A 263 -26.88 6.58 -9.61
N ASN A 264 -26.01 5.57 -9.60
CA ASN A 264 -25.62 4.82 -10.79
C ASN A 264 -25.42 3.34 -10.42
N ASP A 265 -25.43 2.47 -11.43
CA ASP A 265 -25.29 1.03 -11.28
C ASP A 265 -23.93 0.52 -11.80
N TYR A 266 -22.95 1.43 -11.96
CA TYR A 266 -21.62 1.04 -12.49
C TYR A 266 -20.83 0.20 -11.49
N GLU A 267 -20.91 0.53 -10.22
CA GLU A 267 -20.27 -0.20 -9.12
C GLU A 267 -21.29 -0.53 -8.05
N SER A 268 -21.54 -1.83 -7.85
CA SER A 268 -22.51 -2.26 -6.85
C SER A 268 -21.94 -2.08 -5.44
N GLY A 269 -22.67 -1.36 -4.60
CA GLY A 269 -22.32 -1.18 -3.20
C GLY A 269 -21.15 -0.22 -2.93
N ALA A 270 -20.63 0.46 -3.97
CA ALA A 270 -19.62 1.50 -3.81
C ALA A 270 -20.22 2.91 -3.89
N PHE A 271 -19.55 3.88 -3.31
CA PHE A 271 -19.84 5.30 -3.52
C PHE A 271 -18.56 6.11 -3.67
N ASN A 272 -18.66 7.22 -4.40
CA ASN A 272 -17.62 8.21 -4.53
C ASN A 272 -18.16 9.56 -4.04
N LEU A 273 -17.45 10.19 -3.13
CA LEU A 273 -17.71 11.51 -2.60
C LEU A 273 -16.61 12.46 -3.06
N LEU A 274 -17.01 13.58 -3.64
CA LEU A 274 -16.10 14.68 -3.96
C LEU A 274 -16.67 15.95 -3.34
N ALA A 275 -15.97 16.51 -2.39
CA ALA A 275 -16.27 17.82 -1.84
C ALA A 275 -15.25 18.82 -2.40
N GLY A 276 -15.71 20.03 -2.71
CA GLY A 276 -14.83 21.07 -3.21
C GLY A 276 -15.35 22.45 -2.86
N SER A 277 -14.42 23.38 -2.68
CA SER A 277 -14.72 24.79 -2.54
C SER A 277 -13.80 25.65 -3.43
N PRO A 278 -14.24 26.87 -3.81
CA PRO A 278 -13.35 27.86 -4.40
C PRO A 278 -12.35 28.35 -3.36
N GLY A 279 -11.09 28.54 -3.78
CA GLY A 279 -10.04 28.99 -2.88
C GLY A 279 -8.68 28.54 -3.37
N GLY A 280 -8.16 27.52 -2.74
CA GLY A 280 -6.87 26.93 -3.06
C GLY A 280 -5.68 27.85 -2.76
N ARG A 281 -4.56 27.56 -3.37
CA ARG A 281 -3.29 28.32 -3.16
C ARG A 281 -3.37 29.79 -3.47
N SER A 282 -4.31 30.20 -4.33
CA SER A 282 -4.50 31.61 -4.69
C SER A 282 -4.91 32.53 -3.53
N LEU A 283 -5.40 31.95 -2.43
CA LEU A 283 -5.78 32.67 -1.22
C LEU A 283 -4.69 32.71 -0.16
N LEU A 284 -3.60 31.97 -0.36
CA LEU A 284 -2.51 31.86 0.61
C LEU A 284 -1.47 32.97 0.41
N PRO A 285 -0.85 33.47 1.48
CA PRO A 285 0.32 34.33 1.39
C PRO A 285 1.49 33.59 0.73
N ALA A 286 2.37 34.31 0.05
CA ALA A 286 3.49 33.74 -0.69
C ALA A 286 4.43 32.89 0.19
N GLU A 287 4.55 33.23 1.44
CA GLU A 287 5.35 32.53 2.45
C GLU A 287 4.82 31.13 2.79
N ASP A 288 3.52 30.89 2.62
CA ASP A 288 2.87 29.61 2.93
C ASP A 288 2.82 28.66 1.71
N LEU A 289 3.11 29.14 0.49
CA LEU A 289 3.04 28.33 -0.72
C LEU A 289 3.92 27.07 -0.68
N PRO A 290 5.17 27.08 -0.15
CA PRO A 290 5.96 25.84 -0.03
C PRO A 290 5.30 24.78 0.86
N SER A 291 4.66 25.21 1.95
CA SER A 291 3.92 24.31 2.85
C SER A 291 2.66 23.77 2.18
N ALA A 292 1.97 24.61 1.42
CA ALA A 292 0.81 24.22 0.63
C ALA A 292 1.16 23.18 -0.46
N ASP A 293 2.29 23.33 -1.13
CA ASP A 293 2.78 22.36 -2.12
C ASP A 293 3.10 21.01 -1.49
N ALA A 294 3.61 21.01 -0.26
CA ALA A 294 3.88 19.79 0.48
C ALA A 294 2.61 19.07 0.97
N LEU A 295 1.53 19.80 1.24
CA LEU A 295 0.31 19.26 1.87
C LEU A 295 -0.28 18.09 1.09
N ASN A 296 -0.42 18.20 -0.24
CA ASN A 296 -0.97 17.14 -1.08
C ASN A 296 -0.15 15.84 -1.00
N THR A 297 1.17 15.95 -0.79
CA THR A 297 2.06 14.79 -0.67
C THR A 297 2.07 14.22 0.75
N LEU A 298 1.96 15.08 1.75
CA LEU A 298 2.13 14.71 3.15
C LEU A 298 0.82 14.30 3.83
N PHE A 299 -0.33 14.51 3.17
CA PHE A 299 -1.63 14.13 3.71
C PHE A 299 -1.64 12.67 4.14
N LEU A 300 -2.14 12.39 5.34
CA LEU A 300 -2.15 11.09 6.01
C LEU A 300 -0.76 10.48 6.36
N GLN A 301 0.35 10.98 5.83
CA GLN A 301 1.68 10.43 6.15
C GLN A 301 2.10 10.75 7.59
N TYR A 302 1.70 11.91 8.10
CA TYR A 302 2.01 12.33 9.47
C TYR A 302 0.84 12.17 10.43
N GLY A 303 -0.34 11.88 9.92
CA GLY A 303 -1.55 11.70 10.72
C GLY A 303 -2.66 12.65 10.31
N LEU A 304 -3.78 12.57 11.03
CA LEU A 304 -4.97 13.38 10.80
C LEU A 304 -5.56 13.76 12.16
N TYR A 305 -5.84 15.05 12.37
CA TYR A 305 -6.32 15.58 13.64
C TYR A 305 -5.35 15.22 14.78
N LYS A 306 -5.77 14.50 15.80
CA LYS A 306 -4.93 14.03 16.92
C LYS A 306 -4.37 12.62 16.72
N TYR A 307 -4.67 11.97 15.62
CA TYR A 307 -4.30 10.59 15.37
C TYR A 307 -3.04 10.50 14.50
N PRO A 308 -1.97 9.85 14.98
CA PRO A 308 -0.77 9.62 14.18
C PRO A 308 -1.08 8.65 13.03
N ALA A 309 -0.33 8.76 11.94
CA ALA A 309 -0.50 7.95 10.74
C ALA A 309 -0.58 6.43 11.02
N ARG A 310 0.27 5.93 11.93
CA ARG A 310 0.27 4.52 12.33
C ARG A 310 -1.10 4.04 12.84
N LEU A 311 -1.75 4.88 13.66
CA LEU A 311 -3.06 4.55 14.22
C LEU A 311 -4.16 4.62 13.14
N LEU A 312 -4.12 5.65 12.29
CA LEU A 312 -5.07 5.77 11.16
C LEU A 312 -4.95 4.57 10.22
N ASN A 313 -3.74 4.18 9.86
CA ASN A 313 -3.48 3.00 9.04
C ASN A 313 -3.99 1.71 9.72
N ALA A 314 -3.86 1.59 11.03
CA ALA A 314 -4.40 0.44 11.78
C ALA A 314 -5.93 0.41 11.76
N ILE A 315 -6.58 1.57 11.85
CA ILE A 315 -8.05 1.69 11.78
C ILE A 315 -8.54 1.41 10.35
N MET A 316 -7.84 1.92 9.34
CA MET A 316 -8.20 1.71 7.92
C MET A 316 -8.05 0.24 7.46
N ARG A 317 -7.21 -0.54 8.14
CA ARG A 317 -7.07 -1.97 7.83
C ARG A 317 -8.40 -2.70 7.97
N GLY A 318 -8.78 -3.44 6.95
CA GLY A 318 -10.06 -4.17 6.92
C GLY A 318 -11.25 -3.35 6.44
N HIS A 319 -11.06 -2.06 6.14
CA HIS A 319 -12.03 -1.18 5.54
C HIS A 319 -11.62 -0.77 4.13
N ASN A 320 -12.60 -0.64 3.26
CA ASN A 320 -12.37 -0.17 1.90
C ASN A 320 -12.60 1.35 1.85
N ILE A 321 -11.58 2.11 2.20
CA ILE A 321 -11.60 3.58 2.25
C ILE A 321 -10.39 4.09 1.50
N ASP A 322 -10.64 4.96 0.54
CA ASP A 322 -9.61 5.77 -0.13
C ASP A 322 -10.02 7.22 0.04
N ILE A 323 -9.21 7.99 0.74
CA ILE A 323 -9.44 9.41 0.98
C ILE A 323 -8.20 10.21 0.60
N ASN A 324 -8.41 11.30 -0.13
CA ASN A 324 -7.33 12.16 -0.58
C ASN A 324 -7.78 13.62 -0.60
N ILE A 325 -6.81 14.52 -0.47
CA ILE A 325 -7.02 15.96 -0.62
C ILE A 325 -6.28 16.49 -1.83
N ASP A 326 -6.79 17.55 -2.41
CA ASP A 326 -6.11 18.33 -3.45
C ASP A 326 -6.26 19.81 -3.17
N LEU A 327 -5.14 20.46 -2.89
CA LEU A 327 -5.05 21.91 -2.78
C LEU A 327 -4.51 22.45 -4.11
N GLY A 328 -5.44 22.71 -5.02
CA GLY A 328 -5.15 23.24 -6.34
C GLY A 328 -4.90 24.75 -6.34
N GLU A 329 -4.74 25.34 -7.53
CA GLU A 329 -4.46 26.76 -7.71
C GLU A 329 -5.60 27.64 -7.17
N ARG A 330 -6.85 27.36 -7.58
CA ARG A 330 -8.05 28.16 -7.29
C ARG A 330 -9.19 27.38 -6.67
N SER A 331 -8.94 26.17 -6.25
CA SER A 331 -9.92 25.27 -5.62
C SER A 331 -9.22 24.34 -4.67
N GLU A 332 -9.95 23.88 -3.71
CA GLU A 332 -9.58 22.80 -2.81
C GLU A 332 -10.63 21.71 -2.88
N SER A 333 -10.19 20.47 -2.74
CA SER A 333 -11.10 19.34 -2.80
C SER A 333 -10.68 18.20 -1.89
N ILE A 334 -11.66 17.42 -1.46
CA ILE A 334 -11.49 16.17 -0.74
C ILE A 334 -12.25 15.11 -1.53
N SER A 335 -11.57 14.06 -1.95
CA SER A 335 -12.18 12.89 -2.56
C SER A 335 -12.20 11.73 -1.57
N CYS A 336 -13.30 10.99 -1.55
CA CYS A 336 -13.42 9.79 -0.74
C CYS A 336 -14.17 8.71 -1.54
N SER A 337 -13.55 7.56 -1.69
CA SER A 337 -14.15 6.37 -2.29
C SER A 337 -14.29 5.29 -1.22
N SER A 338 -15.47 4.65 -1.15
CA SER A 338 -15.71 3.61 -0.15
C SER A 338 -16.88 2.70 -0.54
N THR A 339 -17.15 1.72 0.28
CA THR A 339 -18.31 0.85 0.15
C THR A 339 -19.45 1.28 1.06
N ARG A 340 -20.64 0.77 0.78
CA ARG A 340 -21.81 1.00 1.65
C ARG A 340 -21.59 0.48 3.07
N ASP A 341 -20.87 -0.63 3.21
CA ASP A 341 -20.62 -1.27 4.49
C ASP A 341 -19.62 -0.45 5.34
N ASP A 342 -18.71 0.27 4.68
CA ASP A 342 -17.70 1.12 5.31
C ASP A 342 -18.09 2.60 5.32
N ALA A 343 -19.33 2.95 4.92
CA ALA A 343 -19.76 4.34 4.76
C ALA A 343 -19.60 5.16 6.04
N GLU A 344 -19.95 4.60 7.20
CA GLU A 344 -19.86 5.32 8.46
C GLU A 344 -18.44 5.74 8.78
N ILE A 345 -17.48 4.80 8.71
CA ILE A 345 -16.09 5.09 8.99
C ILE A 345 -15.46 6.00 7.92
N ALA A 346 -15.86 5.87 6.65
CA ALA A 346 -15.43 6.75 5.58
C ALA A 346 -15.87 8.20 5.82
N PHE A 347 -17.10 8.41 6.26
CA PHE A 347 -17.60 9.73 6.64
C PHE A 347 -16.94 10.29 7.91
N GLN A 348 -16.53 9.44 8.86
CA GLN A 348 -15.73 9.87 10.00
C GLN A 348 -14.37 10.40 9.56
N PHE A 349 -13.65 9.67 8.69
CA PHE A 349 -12.40 10.15 8.10
C PHE A 349 -12.59 11.46 7.34
N PHE A 350 -13.62 11.52 6.49
CA PHE A 350 -13.95 12.74 5.75
C PHE A 350 -14.20 13.93 6.68
N HIS A 351 -14.94 13.72 7.77
CA HIS A 351 -15.21 14.77 8.75
C HIS A 351 -13.93 15.26 9.43
N LEU A 352 -13.06 14.33 9.86
CA LEU A 352 -11.76 14.68 10.47
C LEU A 352 -10.82 15.42 9.51
N THR A 353 -10.98 15.24 8.20
CA THR A 353 -10.19 15.97 7.20
C THR A 353 -10.64 17.43 7.08
N VAL A 354 -11.89 17.75 7.44
CA VAL A 354 -12.47 19.11 7.34
C VAL A 354 -12.28 19.92 8.64
N VAL A 355 -12.12 19.26 9.79
CA VAL A 355 -12.00 19.88 11.12
C VAL A 355 -10.57 20.09 11.52
#